data_e3e3e112fd0e3f2d0b78d66dab0181e0
#
_entry.id   e3e3e112fd0e3f2d0b78d66dab0181e0
#
_cell.length_a   1.000
_cell.length_b   1.000
_cell.length_c   1.000
_cell.angle_alpha   90.00
_cell.angle_beta   90.00
_cell.angle_gamma   90.00
#
_symmetry.space_group_name_H-M   'P 1'
#
loop_
_entity.id
_entity.type
_entity.pdbx_description
1 polymer ?
#
loop_
_entity_poly.entity_id
_entity_poly.type
_entity_poly.pdbx_seq_one_letter_code
_entity_poly.pdbx_strand_id
1 'polypeptide(L)'
;MAVASQRRTIQFAIALGACCALSALGFLGAQSAPPRETARVSDRRIVRTVPDRLPQMLPPARAAGSWPSFRGSEASGVAEGQNLPDKWNVRRGENILWRTTIPGLAHSSPVIWGDLLFVTSAVSSNPAATFRPGLYGDGDASDDRTRQRWMVYALDKRTGKILWERVAYEGQPIDKRHIKSTYASATPATDGRIVVAWFGSQGVFAYDVNGNLRWKVDLGRIDVGAYDIPSFEWGPASSPIIWNDLVILQCDTQADSFVIALNVQSGETVWKTPREELPSWGTPTVVTTSAGAMLVTNASNFIRGYDPQTGRELWKLGGSSKITAPTPVFKDGLFVIASGRQPEGPIFVVRQNAKGDVTLAAGKTNSEAIAWSRIARGPYMPTPLIYRGLVYVLNNNGIFDAYNLGTGEEVYRQRLPNIGSGFSASPVGADGKIYLSSEDGEISVISAGTKFTQISTNDMGETLMATPALSEGVLYARTAKNVFAIGRKK
;
A
#
# COMPACT_ATOMS: atom_id res chain seq x y z
N MET A 1 -6.66 -50.62 45.97
CA MET A 1 -7.79 -50.83 45.04
C MET A 1 -7.41 -50.26 43.70
N ALA A 2 -7.17 -51.14 42.73
CA ALA A 2 -6.72 -50.83 41.39
C ALA A 2 -7.93 -50.62 40.47
N VAL A 3 -7.88 -49.65 39.59
CA VAL A 3 -8.73 -49.62 38.38
C VAL A 3 -7.87 -49.21 37.18
N ALA A 4 -7.94 -50.08 36.18
CA ALA A 4 -7.05 -50.21 35.05
C ALA A 4 -7.27 -49.16 33.94
N SER A 5 -6.15 -48.79 33.31
CA SER A 5 -6.00 -48.12 32.03
C SER A 5 -6.34 -49.05 30.87
N GLN A 6 -7.22 -48.63 29.95
CA GLN A 6 -7.33 -49.24 28.62
C GLN A 6 -6.80 -48.30 27.56
N ARG A 7 -5.65 -48.67 27.01
CA ARG A 7 -5.11 -48.14 25.72
C ARG A 7 -5.79 -48.88 24.58
N ARG A 8 -6.34 -48.15 23.60
CA ARG A 8 -6.72 -48.70 22.29
C ARG A 8 -5.67 -48.33 21.26
N THR A 9 -4.97 -49.35 20.84
CA THR A 9 -4.04 -49.33 19.70
C THR A 9 -4.85 -49.62 18.43
N ILE A 10 -4.76 -48.79 17.40
CA ILE A 10 -5.29 -49.06 16.07
C ILE A 10 -4.11 -49.43 15.17
N GLN A 11 -4.10 -50.69 14.73
CA GLN A 11 -3.16 -51.24 13.77
C GLN A 11 -3.67 -50.94 12.34
N PHE A 12 -2.79 -50.39 11.48
CA PHE A 12 -2.95 -50.39 10.03
C PHE A 12 -2.41 -51.69 9.44
N ALA A 13 -3.27 -52.42 8.72
CA ALA A 13 -2.88 -53.58 7.97
C ALA A 13 -2.61 -53.18 6.50
N ILE A 14 -1.42 -53.50 6.01
CA ILE A 14 -1.00 -53.41 4.62
C ILE A 14 -1.38 -54.73 3.96
N ALA A 15 -2.16 -54.68 2.87
CA ALA A 15 -2.37 -55.84 1.99
C ALA A 15 -1.74 -55.55 0.64
N LEU A 16 -0.65 -56.26 0.31
CA LEU A 16 -0.15 -56.43 -1.07
C LEU A 16 -1.01 -57.49 -1.78
N GLY A 17 -1.44 -57.19 -2.98
CA GLY A 17 -2.04 -58.16 -3.89
C GLY A 17 -1.69 -57.83 -5.31
N ALA A 18 -0.71 -58.56 -5.85
CA ALA A 18 -0.38 -58.55 -7.26
C ALA A 18 -1.32 -59.45 -8.05
N CYS A 19 -1.85 -58.99 -9.15
CA CYS A 19 -2.36 -59.87 -10.23
C CYS A 19 -2.24 -59.16 -11.58
N CYS A 20 -1.36 -59.73 -12.45
CA CYS A 20 -1.27 -59.41 -13.86
C CYS A 20 -2.49 -59.95 -14.63
N ALA A 21 -3.08 -59.14 -15.49
CA ALA A 21 -3.81 -59.58 -16.65
C ALA A 21 -3.74 -58.53 -17.77
N LEU A 22 -3.12 -58.91 -18.88
CA LEU A 22 -3.15 -58.21 -20.17
C LEU A 22 -4.58 -58.22 -20.74
N SER A 23 -5.03 -57.11 -21.25
CA SER A 23 -5.87 -57.09 -22.47
C SER A 23 -5.87 -55.69 -23.08
N ALA A 24 -5.83 -55.69 -24.38
CA ALA A 24 -5.50 -54.63 -25.32
C ALA A 24 -6.64 -53.66 -25.61
N LEU A 25 -6.25 -52.51 -26.15
CA LEU A 25 -6.98 -51.63 -27.09
C LEU A 25 -8.15 -50.80 -26.58
N GLY A 26 -7.86 -49.50 -26.54
CA GLY A 26 -8.84 -48.43 -26.52
C GLY A 26 -8.16 -47.08 -26.51
N PHE A 27 -7.63 -46.65 -27.67
CA PHE A 27 -7.25 -45.24 -27.88
C PHE A 27 -8.54 -44.39 -27.83
N LEU A 28 -8.87 -43.84 -26.67
CA LEU A 28 -9.79 -42.73 -26.57
C LEU A 28 -8.91 -41.46 -26.56
N GLY A 29 -8.95 -40.76 -27.71
CA GLY A 29 -8.27 -39.51 -27.90
C GLY A 29 -8.59 -38.50 -26.76
N ALA A 30 -7.56 -38.05 -26.07
CA ALA A 30 -7.64 -36.86 -25.30
C ALA A 30 -8.00 -35.72 -26.26
N GLN A 31 -9.25 -35.28 -26.23
CA GLN A 31 -9.65 -34.02 -26.84
C GLN A 31 -8.85 -32.93 -26.11
N SER A 32 -7.80 -32.44 -26.76
CA SER A 32 -7.15 -31.22 -26.40
C SER A 32 -8.23 -30.13 -26.36
N ALA A 33 -8.42 -29.51 -25.21
CA ALA A 33 -9.24 -28.30 -25.11
C ALA A 33 -8.79 -27.34 -26.22
N PRO A 34 -9.70 -26.69 -26.94
CA PRO A 34 -9.34 -25.74 -27.98
C PRO A 34 -8.41 -24.68 -27.37
N PRO A 35 -7.36 -24.23 -28.07
CA PRO A 35 -6.53 -23.14 -27.60
C PRO A 35 -7.48 -21.99 -27.31
N ARG A 36 -7.41 -21.44 -26.08
CA ARG A 36 -8.11 -20.21 -25.74
C ARG A 36 -7.71 -19.21 -26.81
N GLU A 37 -8.68 -18.82 -27.61
CA GLU A 37 -8.56 -17.70 -28.53
C GLU A 37 -8.02 -16.54 -27.69
N THR A 38 -6.74 -16.22 -27.89
CA THR A 38 -6.16 -15.02 -27.32
C THR A 38 -6.93 -13.89 -27.95
N ALA A 39 -7.99 -13.45 -27.27
CA ALA A 39 -8.69 -12.24 -27.63
C ALA A 39 -7.58 -11.21 -27.84
N ARG A 40 -7.35 -10.82 -29.08
CA ARG A 40 -6.45 -9.71 -29.42
C ARG A 40 -6.89 -8.59 -28.50
N VAL A 41 -6.02 -8.23 -27.57
CA VAL A 41 -6.20 -7.09 -26.71
C VAL A 41 -6.44 -5.92 -27.67
N SER A 42 -7.70 -5.57 -27.83
CA SER A 42 -8.05 -4.36 -28.57
C SER A 42 -7.25 -3.27 -27.89
N ASP A 43 -6.53 -2.51 -28.68
CA ASP A 43 -5.81 -1.29 -28.29
C ASP A 43 -6.82 -0.38 -27.59
N ARG A 44 -7.07 -0.64 -26.28
CA ARG A 44 -8.03 0.12 -25.47
C ARG A 44 -7.41 1.49 -25.30
N ARG A 45 -7.83 2.41 -26.17
CA ARG A 45 -7.44 3.81 -26.10
C ARG A 45 -7.74 4.30 -24.70
N ILE A 46 -6.71 4.80 -24.03
CA ILE A 46 -6.86 5.56 -22.80
C ILE A 46 -7.80 6.72 -23.10
N VAL A 47 -9.00 6.68 -22.55
CA VAL A 47 -10.02 7.68 -22.78
C VAL A 47 -9.80 8.82 -21.79
N ARG A 48 -9.49 9.98 -22.32
CA ARG A 48 -9.33 11.22 -21.57
C ARG A 48 -10.52 12.13 -21.76
N THR A 49 -11.03 12.68 -20.68
CA THR A 49 -12.02 13.77 -20.70
C THR A 49 -11.43 14.97 -19.97
N VAL A 50 -11.34 16.09 -20.63
CA VAL A 50 -10.88 17.39 -20.11
C VAL A 50 -11.99 18.40 -20.34
N PRO A 51 -12.39 19.19 -19.33
CA PRO A 51 -13.27 20.33 -19.54
C PRO A 51 -12.62 21.34 -20.47
N ASP A 52 -13.42 21.95 -21.36
CA ASP A 52 -12.94 23.01 -22.25
C ASP A 52 -12.37 24.19 -21.44
N ARG A 53 -11.16 24.63 -21.80
CA ARG A 53 -10.47 25.81 -21.27
C ARG A 53 -10.23 25.84 -19.76
N LEU A 54 -9.20 25.16 -19.33
CA LEU A 54 -8.67 25.34 -17.97
C LEU A 54 -7.36 26.16 -18.01
N PRO A 55 -7.20 27.18 -17.16
CA PRO A 55 -5.98 27.97 -17.11
C PRO A 55 -4.79 27.09 -16.68
N GLN A 56 -3.61 27.39 -17.21
CA GLN A 56 -2.37 26.75 -16.75
C GLN A 56 -2.08 27.18 -15.31
N MET A 57 -1.83 26.22 -14.44
CA MET A 57 -1.54 26.48 -13.04
C MET A 57 -0.03 26.33 -12.80
N LEU A 58 0.60 27.38 -12.26
CA LEU A 58 2.00 27.30 -11.83
C LEU A 58 2.11 26.49 -10.55
N PRO A 59 3.21 25.70 -10.36
CA PRO A 59 3.44 24.99 -9.13
C PRO A 59 3.58 25.99 -7.97
N PRO A 60 2.82 25.83 -6.87
CA PRO A 60 3.08 26.59 -5.67
C PRO A 60 4.42 26.17 -5.07
N ALA A 61 5.12 27.07 -4.38
CA ALA A 61 6.22 26.69 -3.54
C ALA A 61 5.74 25.64 -2.55
N ARG A 62 6.58 24.62 -2.26
CA ARG A 62 6.20 23.56 -1.32
C ARG A 62 5.85 24.17 0.04
N ALA A 63 4.62 24.02 0.47
CA ALA A 63 4.17 24.53 1.74
C ALA A 63 4.86 23.74 2.88
N ALA A 64 5.31 24.46 3.92
CA ALA A 64 5.81 23.81 5.13
C ALA A 64 4.77 22.85 5.69
N GLY A 65 5.18 21.71 6.24
CA GLY A 65 4.30 20.71 6.80
C GLY A 65 3.45 19.93 5.78
N SER A 66 3.75 20.00 4.47
CA SER A 66 3.04 19.20 3.46
C SER A 66 3.30 17.71 3.61
N TRP A 67 2.23 16.92 3.43
CA TRP A 67 2.22 15.44 3.38
C TRP A 67 1.52 15.00 2.09
N PRO A 68 2.19 15.11 0.92
CA PRO A 68 1.54 15.22 -0.38
C PRO A 68 1.03 13.90 -0.98
N SER A 69 1.43 12.76 -0.43
CA SER A 69 1.10 11.43 -0.96
C SER A 69 1.15 10.39 0.15
N PHE A 70 0.96 9.12 -0.18
CA PHE A 70 1.11 8.01 0.75
C PHE A 70 2.47 8.08 1.45
N ARG A 71 2.46 8.13 2.79
CA ARG A 71 3.63 8.29 3.67
C ARG A 71 4.41 9.60 3.48
N GLY A 72 3.78 10.62 2.90
CA GLY A 72 4.39 11.94 2.74
C GLY A 72 5.41 12.01 1.60
N SER A 73 6.36 12.90 1.74
CA SER A 73 7.37 13.12 0.70
C SER A 73 8.31 11.92 0.60
N GLU A 74 8.54 11.47 -0.65
CA GLU A 74 9.42 10.34 -0.96
C GLU A 74 9.05 9.08 -0.16
N ALA A 75 7.78 8.94 0.25
CA ALA A 75 7.26 7.87 1.09
C ALA A 75 8.04 7.65 2.40
N SER A 76 8.73 8.68 2.90
CA SER A 76 9.64 8.58 4.05
C SER A 76 8.94 8.15 5.35
N GLY A 77 7.67 8.55 5.54
CA GLY A 77 6.93 8.31 6.77
C GLY A 77 7.44 9.13 7.97
N VAL A 78 8.32 10.12 7.76
CA VAL A 78 8.98 10.87 8.83
C VAL A 78 8.71 12.37 8.70
N ALA A 79 8.41 13.02 9.83
CA ALA A 79 8.36 14.46 9.96
C ALA A 79 8.97 14.89 11.31
N GLU A 80 10.04 15.66 11.29
CA GLU A 80 10.66 16.19 12.50
C GLU A 80 10.09 17.57 12.88
N GLY A 81 10.29 18.00 14.13
CA GLY A 81 9.83 19.28 14.65
C GLY A 81 8.33 19.36 14.90
N GLN A 82 7.64 18.22 15.04
CA GLN A 82 6.19 18.15 15.17
C GLN A 82 5.69 18.35 16.60
N ASN A 83 6.48 18.00 17.61
CA ASN A 83 6.05 18.03 19.02
C ASN A 83 4.68 17.37 19.28
N LEU A 84 4.45 16.21 18.65
CA LEU A 84 3.19 15.48 18.77
C LEU A 84 2.92 15.02 20.21
N PRO A 85 1.63 14.91 20.64
CA PRO A 85 1.31 14.34 21.94
C PRO A 85 1.64 12.85 21.97
N ASP A 86 2.02 12.38 23.15
CA ASP A 86 2.24 10.95 23.41
C ASP A 86 0.94 10.26 23.84
N LYS A 87 0.04 11.03 24.45
CA LYS A 87 -1.23 10.55 24.97
C LYS A 87 -2.38 11.43 24.51
N TRP A 88 -3.48 10.76 24.18
CA TRP A 88 -4.78 11.40 23.89
C TRP A 88 -5.91 10.48 24.29
N ASN A 89 -7.12 11.04 24.36
CA ASN A 89 -8.32 10.29 24.67
C ASN A 89 -9.49 10.79 23.82
N VAL A 90 -9.94 9.95 22.89
CA VAL A 90 -11.00 10.30 21.94
C VAL A 90 -12.33 10.56 22.67
N ARG A 91 -12.68 9.75 23.70
CA ARG A 91 -13.95 9.88 24.43
C ARG A 91 -14.03 11.16 25.27
N ARG A 92 -12.90 11.56 25.88
CA ARG A 92 -12.80 12.79 26.69
C ARG A 92 -12.38 14.01 25.87
N GLY A 93 -12.04 13.82 24.59
CA GLY A 93 -11.55 14.89 23.73
C GLY A 93 -10.18 15.45 24.11
N GLU A 94 -9.38 14.72 24.90
CA GLU A 94 -8.02 15.13 25.30
C GLU A 94 -7.08 15.04 24.10
N ASN A 95 -6.40 16.13 23.75
CA ASN A 95 -5.52 16.25 22.60
C ASN A 95 -6.20 15.88 21.25
N ILE A 96 -7.52 15.92 21.19
CA ILE A 96 -8.30 15.85 19.95
C ILE A 96 -8.70 17.27 19.57
N LEU A 97 -8.14 17.79 18.47
CA LEU A 97 -8.42 19.14 17.99
C LEU A 97 -9.79 19.18 17.29
N TRP A 98 -10.02 18.18 16.42
CA TRP A 98 -11.29 17.98 15.75
C TRP A 98 -11.48 16.53 15.31
N ARG A 99 -12.73 16.18 15.02
CA ARG A 99 -13.15 14.92 14.42
C ARG A 99 -14.20 15.21 13.37
N THR A 100 -14.02 14.66 12.15
CA THR A 100 -14.96 14.83 11.04
C THR A 100 -15.37 13.47 10.51
N THR A 101 -16.66 13.21 10.43
CA THR A 101 -17.22 11.99 9.84
C THR A 101 -17.15 12.08 8.32
N ILE A 102 -16.61 11.04 7.69
CA ILE A 102 -16.53 10.88 6.22
C ILE A 102 -17.40 9.69 5.83
N PRO A 103 -18.47 9.88 5.07
CA PRO A 103 -19.33 8.81 4.63
C PRO A 103 -18.61 7.75 3.78
N GLY A 104 -19.04 6.48 3.88
CA GLY A 104 -18.51 5.37 3.09
C GLY A 104 -17.26 4.73 3.67
N LEU A 105 -16.71 3.76 2.93
CA LEU A 105 -15.57 2.96 3.35
C LEU A 105 -14.30 3.37 2.61
N ALA A 106 -13.18 3.48 3.33
CA ALA A 106 -11.87 3.69 2.73
C ALA A 106 -10.71 3.34 3.66
N HIS A 107 -9.59 2.93 3.05
CA HIS A 107 -8.30 2.77 3.70
C HIS A 107 -7.26 3.80 3.22
N SER A 108 -7.67 4.71 2.34
CA SER A 108 -6.80 5.80 1.90
C SER A 108 -6.34 6.67 3.06
N SER A 109 -5.05 6.97 3.09
CA SER A 109 -4.45 7.87 4.08
C SER A 109 -4.82 9.33 3.79
N PRO A 110 -4.86 10.20 4.80
CA PRO A 110 -4.95 11.64 4.57
C PRO A 110 -3.71 12.15 3.83
N VAL A 111 -3.90 13.10 2.90
CA VAL A 111 -2.81 13.89 2.31
C VAL A 111 -3.03 15.36 2.55
N ILE A 112 -1.93 16.12 2.66
CA ILE A 112 -1.98 17.50 3.17
C ILE A 112 -1.12 18.40 2.31
N TRP A 113 -1.67 19.58 1.96
CA TRP A 113 -0.92 20.66 1.36
C TRP A 113 -1.43 22.02 1.88
N GLY A 114 -0.55 22.77 2.51
CA GLY A 114 -0.93 24.02 3.16
C GLY A 114 -2.04 23.80 4.19
N ASP A 115 -3.16 24.49 4.04
CA ASP A 115 -4.33 24.38 4.93
C ASP A 115 -5.36 23.33 4.46
N LEU A 116 -5.08 22.58 3.40
CA LEU A 116 -5.97 21.59 2.84
C LEU A 116 -5.59 20.17 3.24
N LEU A 117 -6.60 19.36 3.59
CA LEU A 117 -6.48 17.93 3.82
C LEU A 117 -7.43 17.22 2.87
N PHE A 118 -6.90 16.24 2.12
CA PHE A 118 -7.69 15.46 1.17
C PHE A 118 -7.81 14.01 1.60
N VAL A 119 -9.01 13.43 1.43
CA VAL A 119 -9.30 12.01 1.60
C VAL A 119 -10.25 11.53 0.51
N THR A 120 -10.25 10.23 0.25
CA THR A 120 -11.19 9.57 -0.66
C THR A 120 -12.11 8.63 0.10
N SER A 121 -13.24 8.25 -0.50
CA SER A 121 -14.17 7.27 0.08
C SER A 121 -14.98 6.58 -1.03
N ALA A 122 -15.56 5.42 -0.72
CA ALA A 122 -16.56 4.76 -1.54
C ALA A 122 -17.83 4.57 -0.71
N VAL A 123 -18.90 5.24 -1.12
CA VAL A 123 -20.21 5.21 -0.44
C VAL A 123 -21.09 4.19 -1.15
N SER A 124 -21.36 3.08 -0.47
CA SER A 124 -22.21 2.01 -0.98
C SER A 124 -23.69 2.36 -0.89
N SER A 125 -24.49 1.92 -1.86
CA SER A 125 -25.94 1.93 -1.76
C SER A 125 -26.48 0.88 -0.77
N ASN A 126 -25.65 -0.09 -0.36
CA ASN A 126 -25.92 -1.01 0.73
C ASN A 126 -25.52 -0.39 2.07
N PRO A 127 -26.47 -0.03 2.96
CA PRO A 127 -26.12 0.58 4.25
C PRO A 127 -25.39 -0.38 5.20
N ALA A 128 -25.44 -1.69 4.94
CA ALA A 128 -24.74 -2.72 5.70
C ALA A 128 -23.33 -3.03 5.15
N ALA A 129 -22.88 -2.30 4.11
CA ALA A 129 -21.55 -2.49 3.56
C ALA A 129 -20.48 -2.29 4.63
N THR A 130 -19.54 -3.24 4.72
CA THR A 130 -18.47 -3.24 5.70
C THR A 130 -17.23 -3.93 5.17
N PHE A 131 -16.18 -3.95 5.96
CA PHE A 131 -14.97 -4.74 5.75
C PHE A 131 -14.60 -5.47 7.04
N ARG A 132 -13.74 -6.48 6.96
CA ARG A 132 -13.31 -7.28 8.12
C ARG A 132 -11.82 -7.06 8.38
N PRO A 133 -11.41 -6.48 9.52
CA PRO A 133 -10.01 -6.48 9.94
C PRO A 133 -9.54 -7.92 10.27
N GLY A 134 -8.24 -8.14 10.27
CA GLY A 134 -7.65 -9.45 10.64
C GLY A 134 -6.56 -9.91 9.70
N LEU A 135 -5.92 -11.01 10.07
CA LEU A 135 -4.79 -11.62 9.34
C LEU A 135 -5.29 -12.54 8.21
N TYR A 136 -5.98 -11.96 7.23
CA TYR A 136 -6.46 -12.72 6.08
C TYR A 136 -5.37 -12.78 5.01
N GLY A 137 -4.75 -13.95 4.83
CA GLY A 137 -3.79 -14.21 3.76
C GLY A 137 -4.49 -14.41 2.42
N ASP A 138 -5.30 -15.46 2.34
CA ASP A 138 -6.01 -15.94 1.15
C ASP A 138 -7.53 -15.76 1.30
N GLY A 139 -7.95 -14.62 1.83
CA GLY A 139 -9.37 -14.31 2.00
C GLY A 139 -10.05 -14.13 0.65
N ASP A 140 -11.30 -14.59 0.57
CA ASP A 140 -12.12 -14.44 -0.62
C ASP A 140 -12.47 -12.96 -0.89
N ALA A 141 -12.97 -12.70 -2.08
CA ALA A 141 -13.51 -11.40 -2.45
C ALA A 141 -14.82 -11.11 -1.70
N SER A 142 -15.09 -9.83 -1.48
CA SER A 142 -16.40 -9.39 -0.97
C SER A 142 -17.47 -9.54 -2.04
N ASP A 143 -18.64 -10.03 -1.65
CA ASP A 143 -19.81 -10.13 -2.52
C ASP A 143 -20.57 -8.81 -2.69
N ASP A 144 -20.17 -7.75 -1.98
CA ASP A 144 -20.77 -6.42 -2.12
C ASP A 144 -20.38 -5.77 -3.45
N ARG A 145 -21.27 -5.95 -4.44
CA ARG A 145 -21.19 -5.35 -5.77
C ARG A 145 -22.27 -4.29 -6.00
N THR A 146 -22.84 -3.78 -4.93
CA THR A 146 -23.86 -2.73 -4.99
C THR A 146 -23.30 -1.45 -5.58
N ARG A 147 -24.18 -0.58 -6.09
CA ARG A 147 -23.83 0.72 -6.64
C ARG A 147 -23.04 1.52 -5.60
N GLN A 148 -21.92 2.10 -6.03
CA GLN A 148 -21.02 2.90 -5.21
C GLN A 148 -20.96 4.32 -5.77
N ARG A 149 -20.72 5.30 -4.90
CA ARG A 149 -20.22 6.63 -5.26
C ARG A 149 -18.79 6.77 -4.75
N TRP A 150 -17.86 6.92 -5.67
CA TRP A 150 -16.47 7.19 -5.34
C TRP A 150 -16.27 8.68 -5.14
N MET A 151 -15.82 9.05 -3.96
CA MET A 151 -15.82 10.42 -3.48
C MET A 151 -14.41 10.94 -3.23
N VAL A 152 -14.21 12.22 -3.50
CA VAL A 152 -13.04 12.98 -3.08
C VAL A 152 -13.50 14.12 -2.19
N TYR A 153 -12.86 14.29 -1.05
CA TYR A 153 -13.16 15.34 -0.07
C TYR A 153 -11.94 16.23 0.14
N ALA A 154 -12.16 17.52 0.26
CA ALA A 154 -11.19 18.45 0.83
C ALA A 154 -11.74 19.03 2.13
N LEU A 155 -10.89 18.99 3.14
CA LEU A 155 -11.19 19.55 4.47
C LEU A 155 -10.24 20.71 4.77
N ASP A 156 -10.72 21.67 5.51
CA ASP A 156 -9.85 22.63 6.19
C ASP A 156 -9.04 21.88 7.25
N LYS A 157 -7.73 21.91 7.12
CA LYS A 157 -6.81 21.15 7.99
C LYS A 157 -6.91 21.54 9.47
N ARG A 158 -7.23 22.80 9.77
CA ARG A 158 -7.25 23.32 11.14
C ARG A 158 -8.55 23.02 11.87
N THR A 159 -9.66 23.01 11.14
CA THR A 159 -11.01 22.88 11.74
C THR A 159 -11.70 21.56 11.44
N GLY A 160 -11.23 20.81 10.45
CA GLY A 160 -11.88 19.60 9.96
C GLY A 160 -13.14 19.85 9.12
N LYS A 161 -13.50 21.13 8.85
CA LYS A 161 -14.66 21.45 8.04
C LYS A 161 -14.48 20.95 6.62
N ILE A 162 -15.46 20.23 6.08
CA ILE A 162 -15.49 19.85 4.67
C ILE A 162 -15.70 21.14 3.85
N LEU A 163 -14.72 21.47 3.02
CA LEU A 163 -14.74 22.61 2.11
C LEU A 163 -15.47 22.29 0.82
N TRP A 164 -15.21 21.10 0.30
CA TRP A 164 -15.91 20.55 -0.85
C TRP A 164 -15.86 19.02 -0.85
N GLU A 165 -16.82 18.43 -1.54
CA GLU A 165 -16.88 17.01 -1.87
C GLU A 165 -17.24 16.84 -3.33
N ARG A 166 -16.72 15.80 -3.99
CA ARG A 166 -16.99 15.50 -5.40
C ARG A 166 -17.24 14.02 -5.59
N VAL A 167 -18.28 13.70 -6.35
CA VAL A 167 -18.46 12.35 -6.90
C VAL A 167 -17.55 12.23 -8.10
N ALA A 168 -16.49 11.43 -7.99
CA ALA A 168 -15.57 11.17 -9.08
C ALA A 168 -16.18 10.18 -10.09
N TYR A 169 -16.79 9.11 -9.56
CA TYR A 169 -17.49 8.12 -10.34
C TYR A 169 -18.69 7.57 -9.56
N GLU A 170 -19.74 7.19 -10.28
CA GLU A 170 -20.89 6.51 -9.70
C GLU A 170 -21.32 5.35 -10.59
N GLY A 171 -21.44 4.16 -10.01
CA GLY A 171 -21.81 2.96 -10.74
C GLY A 171 -21.60 1.68 -9.94
N GLN A 172 -21.77 0.53 -10.59
CA GLN A 172 -21.36 -0.73 -10.00
C GLN A 172 -19.84 -0.89 -10.10
N PRO A 173 -19.19 -1.51 -9.10
CA PRO A 173 -17.78 -1.83 -9.18
C PRO A 173 -17.48 -2.76 -10.37
N ILE A 174 -16.43 -2.42 -11.14
CA ILE A 174 -15.96 -3.27 -12.24
C ILE A 174 -15.32 -4.53 -11.67
N ASP A 175 -14.49 -4.37 -10.64
CA ASP A 175 -13.82 -5.47 -9.95
C ASP A 175 -14.44 -5.70 -8.57
N LYS A 176 -14.25 -6.90 -8.02
CA LYS A 176 -14.49 -7.15 -6.60
C LYS A 176 -13.37 -6.51 -5.75
N ARG A 177 -13.51 -6.59 -4.45
CA ARG A 177 -12.49 -6.21 -3.48
C ARG A 177 -12.27 -7.34 -2.48
N HIS A 178 -11.08 -7.45 -1.91
CA HIS A 178 -10.85 -8.34 -0.78
C HIS A 178 -11.82 -8.01 0.38
N ILE A 179 -12.25 -9.01 1.14
CA ILE A 179 -13.16 -8.79 2.30
C ILE A 179 -12.60 -7.78 3.31
N LYS A 180 -11.28 -7.67 3.42
CA LYS A 180 -10.58 -6.71 4.27
C LYS A 180 -10.44 -5.32 3.63
N SER A 181 -10.50 -5.22 2.28
CA SER A 181 -10.26 -4.01 1.52
C SER A 181 -11.52 -3.16 1.34
N THR A 182 -11.36 -2.00 0.73
CA THR A 182 -12.44 -1.09 0.32
C THR A 182 -12.27 -0.70 -1.14
N TYR A 183 -13.30 -0.11 -1.75
CA TYR A 183 -13.21 0.45 -3.10
C TYR A 183 -12.50 1.82 -3.17
N ALA A 184 -11.96 2.30 -2.03
CA ALA A 184 -11.17 3.52 -1.93
C ALA A 184 -9.94 3.28 -1.03
N SER A 185 -9.11 2.29 -1.39
CA SER A 185 -7.89 1.93 -0.64
C SER A 185 -6.68 2.75 -1.08
N ALA A 186 -6.60 3.17 -2.34
CA ALA A 186 -5.52 4.02 -2.83
C ALA A 186 -5.56 5.41 -2.18
N THR A 187 -4.42 5.87 -1.69
CA THR A 187 -4.25 7.22 -1.12
C THR A 187 -4.13 8.24 -2.26
N PRO A 188 -4.83 9.37 -2.24
CA PRO A 188 -4.65 10.40 -3.25
C PRO A 188 -3.26 11.04 -3.18
N ALA A 189 -2.90 11.80 -4.21
CA ALA A 189 -1.67 12.61 -4.23
C ALA A 189 -1.97 14.05 -4.63
N THR A 190 -1.16 15.00 -4.13
CA THR A 190 -1.30 16.41 -4.48
C THR A 190 0.05 17.11 -4.59
N ASP A 191 0.13 18.09 -5.48
CA ASP A 191 1.26 19.02 -5.60
C ASP A 191 0.87 20.46 -5.19
N GLY A 192 -0.31 20.62 -4.57
CA GLY A 192 -0.86 21.90 -4.15
C GLY A 192 -1.60 22.66 -5.25
N ARG A 193 -1.56 22.21 -6.48
CA ARG A 193 -2.37 22.69 -7.61
C ARG A 193 -3.51 21.73 -7.90
N ILE A 194 -3.15 20.47 -7.92
CA ILE A 194 -3.98 19.34 -8.35
C ILE A 194 -4.03 18.34 -7.21
N VAL A 195 -5.17 17.72 -7.03
CA VAL A 195 -5.33 16.48 -6.25
C VAL A 195 -5.75 15.37 -7.21
N VAL A 196 -5.00 14.27 -7.19
CA VAL A 196 -5.22 13.10 -8.04
C VAL A 196 -5.74 11.96 -7.18
N ALA A 197 -6.90 11.42 -7.51
CA ALA A 197 -7.49 10.24 -6.91
C ALA A 197 -7.56 9.11 -7.94
N TRP A 198 -7.14 7.91 -7.56
CA TRP A 198 -7.22 6.72 -8.39
C TRP A 198 -8.13 5.67 -7.74
N PHE A 199 -9.11 5.23 -8.48
CA PHE A 199 -10.09 4.24 -8.03
C PHE A 199 -10.03 2.94 -8.85
N GLY A 200 -8.82 2.51 -9.19
CA GLY A 200 -8.60 1.29 -9.96
C GLY A 200 -9.25 1.36 -11.33
N SER A 201 -10.03 0.35 -11.66
CA SER A 201 -10.74 0.24 -12.95
C SER A 201 -11.82 1.31 -13.18
N GLN A 202 -12.22 2.07 -12.14
CA GLN A 202 -13.12 3.21 -12.29
C GLN A 202 -12.42 4.45 -12.84
N GLY A 203 -11.09 4.46 -12.88
CA GLY A 203 -10.28 5.50 -13.48
C GLY A 203 -9.49 6.37 -12.51
N VAL A 204 -8.74 7.29 -13.10
CA VAL A 204 -7.93 8.32 -12.44
C VAL A 204 -8.63 9.67 -12.64
N PHE A 205 -8.77 10.43 -11.55
CA PHE A 205 -9.48 11.71 -11.53
C PHE A 205 -8.60 12.79 -10.94
N ALA A 206 -8.46 13.90 -11.61
CA ALA A 206 -7.71 15.06 -11.14
C ALA A 206 -8.62 16.27 -10.97
N TYR A 207 -8.53 16.88 -9.80
CA TYR A 207 -9.24 18.10 -9.45
C TYR A 207 -8.23 19.18 -9.13
N ASP A 208 -8.57 20.45 -9.37
CA ASP A 208 -7.83 21.53 -8.72
C ASP A 208 -8.15 21.58 -7.21
N VAL A 209 -7.39 22.36 -6.47
CA VAL A 209 -7.57 22.47 -5.01
C VAL A 209 -8.94 23.07 -4.61
N ASN A 210 -9.68 23.69 -5.54
CA ASN A 210 -11.03 24.20 -5.34
C ASN A 210 -12.12 23.15 -5.68
N GLY A 211 -11.72 21.96 -6.12
CA GLY A 211 -12.61 20.85 -6.46
C GLY A 211 -13.18 20.92 -7.88
N ASN A 212 -12.62 21.68 -8.78
CA ASN A 212 -13.00 21.65 -10.19
C ASN A 212 -12.29 20.49 -10.89
N LEU A 213 -13.04 19.65 -11.60
CA LEU A 213 -12.48 18.55 -12.37
C LEU A 213 -11.58 19.11 -13.49
N ARG A 214 -10.32 18.66 -13.52
CA ARG A 214 -9.33 19.04 -14.53
C ARG A 214 -9.28 18.03 -15.66
N TRP A 215 -9.22 16.76 -15.29
CA TRP A 215 -9.24 15.65 -16.23
C TRP A 215 -9.64 14.36 -15.54
N LYS A 216 -10.06 13.39 -16.34
CA LYS A 216 -10.20 11.99 -15.94
C LYS A 216 -9.62 11.09 -17.02
N VAL A 217 -9.04 9.97 -16.62
CA VAL A 217 -8.41 8.98 -17.50
C VAL A 217 -8.91 7.60 -17.12
N ASP A 218 -9.40 6.86 -18.11
CA ASP A 218 -9.70 5.44 -18.00
C ASP A 218 -8.47 4.65 -18.45
N LEU A 219 -7.90 3.85 -17.56
CA LEU A 219 -6.74 2.98 -17.82
C LEU A 219 -7.16 1.57 -18.26
N GLY A 220 -8.46 1.33 -18.40
CA GLY A 220 -9.03 0.00 -18.62
C GLY A 220 -9.17 -0.78 -17.31
N ARG A 221 -9.47 -2.08 -17.43
CA ARG A 221 -9.61 -2.94 -16.25
C ARG A 221 -8.24 -3.16 -15.58
N ILE A 222 -8.18 -2.85 -14.30
CA ILE A 222 -7.04 -3.08 -13.42
C ILE A 222 -7.35 -4.32 -12.56
N ASP A 223 -7.24 -5.47 -13.18
CA ASP A 223 -7.58 -6.76 -12.58
C ASP A 223 -6.47 -7.20 -11.61
N VAL A 224 -6.69 -6.98 -10.33
CA VAL A 224 -5.72 -7.26 -9.27
C VAL A 224 -6.31 -8.23 -8.26
N GLY A 225 -5.71 -9.40 -8.15
CA GLY A 225 -6.19 -10.48 -7.28
C GLY A 225 -5.10 -11.51 -6.96
N ALA A 226 -5.48 -12.62 -6.34
CA ALA A 226 -4.57 -13.73 -6.15
C ALA A 226 -4.26 -14.38 -7.51
N TYR A 227 -3.00 -14.29 -7.92
CA TYR A 227 -2.57 -14.76 -9.25
C TYR A 227 -2.76 -16.26 -9.46
N ASP A 228 -2.71 -17.04 -8.40
CA ASP A 228 -2.88 -18.50 -8.35
C ASP A 228 -4.35 -18.92 -8.21
N ILE A 229 -5.23 -18.01 -7.82
CA ILE A 229 -6.67 -18.22 -7.69
C ILE A 229 -7.42 -17.08 -8.40
N PRO A 230 -7.60 -17.17 -9.72
CA PRO A 230 -8.17 -16.05 -10.52
C PRO A 230 -9.56 -15.58 -10.10
N SER A 231 -10.32 -16.39 -9.36
CA SER A 231 -11.62 -15.99 -8.80
C SER A 231 -11.48 -15.04 -7.60
N PHE A 232 -10.31 -14.94 -6.98
CA PHE A 232 -10.03 -14.06 -5.85
C PHE A 232 -9.65 -12.67 -6.35
N GLU A 233 -10.64 -11.90 -6.75
CA GLU A 233 -10.47 -10.50 -7.12
C GLU A 233 -10.37 -9.63 -5.86
N TRP A 234 -9.22 -9.00 -5.63
CA TRP A 234 -8.99 -8.22 -4.40
C TRP A 234 -9.01 -6.71 -4.61
N GLY A 235 -8.96 -6.29 -5.86
CA GLY A 235 -8.95 -4.89 -6.24
C GLY A 235 -7.60 -4.19 -5.98
N PRO A 236 -7.31 -3.11 -6.71
CA PRO A 236 -6.07 -2.35 -6.59
C PRO A 236 -6.06 -1.48 -5.33
N ALA A 237 -4.84 -1.25 -4.79
CA ALA A 237 -4.60 -0.34 -3.68
C ALA A 237 -3.31 0.47 -3.82
N SER A 238 -2.50 0.23 -4.86
CA SER A 238 -1.38 1.09 -5.21
C SER A 238 -1.86 2.55 -5.35
N SER A 239 -1.08 3.49 -4.83
CA SER A 239 -1.46 4.91 -4.82
C SER A 239 -0.73 5.67 -5.93
N PRO A 240 -1.35 6.71 -6.52
CA PRO A 240 -0.65 7.63 -7.40
C PRO A 240 0.40 8.41 -6.63
N ILE A 241 1.46 8.82 -7.31
CA ILE A 241 2.41 9.82 -6.83
C ILE A 241 2.52 10.95 -7.85
N ILE A 242 2.85 12.15 -7.38
CA ILE A 242 3.18 13.29 -8.25
C ILE A 242 4.66 13.60 -8.09
N TRP A 243 5.37 13.61 -9.22
CA TRP A 243 6.76 14.02 -9.29
C TRP A 243 6.96 14.98 -10.46
N ASN A 244 7.39 16.20 -10.15
CA ASN A 244 7.40 17.30 -11.13
C ASN A 244 6.02 17.45 -11.81
N ASP A 245 5.97 17.38 -13.14
CA ASP A 245 4.72 17.46 -13.92
C ASP A 245 4.14 16.09 -14.30
N LEU A 246 4.52 15.04 -13.59
CA LEU A 246 4.10 13.66 -13.85
C LEU A 246 3.27 13.08 -12.70
N VAL A 247 2.15 12.46 -13.05
CA VAL A 247 1.41 11.52 -12.18
C VAL A 247 1.85 10.12 -12.54
N ILE A 248 2.46 9.41 -11.62
CA ILE A 248 2.99 8.05 -11.86
C ILE A 248 2.13 7.03 -11.14
N LEU A 249 1.76 5.96 -11.85
CA LEU A 249 0.91 4.87 -11.37
C LEU A 249 1.57 3.52 -11.68
N GLN A 250 1.58 2.64 -10.69
CA GLN A 250 1.97 1.23 -10.83
C GLN A 250 0.72 0.37 -10.98
N CYS A 251 0.56 -0.23 -12.16
CA CYS A 251 -0.60 -1.00 -12.57
C CYS A 251 -0.20 -2.45 -12.81
N ASP A 252 0.04 -3.20 -11.74
CA ASP A 252 0.38 -4.62 -11.81
C ASP A 252 -0.90 -5.45 -11.75
N THR A 253 -1.19 -6.17 -12.82
CA THR A 253 -2.45 -6.88 -13.05
C THR A 253 -2.21 -8.35 -13.34
N GLN A 254 -3.27 -9.13 -13.46
CA GLN A 254 -3.19 -10.54 -13.82
C GLN A 254 -2.86 -10.77 -15.31
N ALA A 255 -2.91 -9.74 -16.14
CA ALA A 255 -2.65 -9.84 -17.57
C ALA A 255 -1.53 -8.90 -18.03
N ASP A 256 -1.87 -7.64 -18.26
CA ASP A 256 -0.97 -6.66 -18.88
C ASP A 256 -0.49 -5.64 -17.84
N SER A 257 0.56 -5.97 -17.12
CA SER A 257 1.14 -5.10 -16.10
C SER A 257 1.95 -3.97 -16.73
N PHE A 258 1.87 -2.77 -16.15
CA PHE A 258 2.62 -1.60 -16.63
C PHE A 258 2.83 -0.56 -15.52
N VAL A 259 3.80 0.30 -15.74
CA VAL A 259 3.94 1.59 -15.05
C VAL A 259 3.64 2.69 -16.07
N ILE A 260 2.91 3.71 -15.65
CA ILE A 260 2.52 4.80 -16.54
C ILE A 260 2.78 6.15 -15.88
N ALA A 261 3.21 7.12 -16.66
CA ALA A 261 3.23 8.52 -16.27
C ALA A 261 2.26 9.32 -17.14
N LEU A 262 1.42 10.09 -16.47
CA LEU A 262 0.49 11.04 -17.07
C LEU A 262 0.98 12.45 -16.79
N ASN A 263 0.78 13.37 -17.72
CA ASN A 263 1.00 14.77 -17.46
C ASN A 263 0.01 15.28 -16.40
N VAL A 264 0.50 15.91 -15.35
CA VAL A 264 -0.32 16.33 -14.20
C VAL A 264 -1.38 17.37 -14.57
N GLN A 265 -1.13 18.22 -15.59
CA GLN A 265 -2.06 19.26 -16.01
C GLN A 265 -3.14 18.75 -16.97
N SER A 266 -2.77 17.83 -17.87
CA SER A 266 -3.65 17.41 -18.96
C SER A 266 -4.16 15.97 -18.86
N GLY A 267 -3.54 15.11 -18.04
CA GLY A 267 -3.82 13.67 -18.00
C GLY A 267 -3.35 12.91 -19.24
N GLU A 268 -2.57 13.55 -20.13
CA GLU A 268 -1.98 12.86 -21.29
C GLU A 268 -0.91 11.89 -20.87
N THR A 269 -0.86 10.74 -21.54
CA THR A 269 0.22 9.77 -21.32
C THR A 269 1.53 10.35 -21.83
N VAL A 270 2.51 10.49 -20.92
CA VAL A 270 3.88 10.90 -21.25
C VAL A 270 4.69 9.69 -21.63
N TRP A 271 4.62 8.63 -20.82
CA TRP A 271 5.20 7.34 -21.13
C TRP A 271 4.40 6.22 -20.47
N LYS A 272 4.49 5.01 -21.05
CA LYS A 272 3.93 3.77 -20.50
C LYS A 272 4.94 2.65 -20.73
N THR A 273 5.38 2.00 -19.67
CA THR A 273 6.35 0.91 -19.71
C THR A 273 5.68 -0.40 -19.34
N PRO A 274 5.53 -1.34 -20.29
CA PRO A 274 5.07 -2.69 -20.00
C PRO A 274 6.04 -3.40 -19.06
N ARG A 275 5.52 -4.30 -18.23
CA ARG A 275 6.35 -5.08 -17.31
C ARG A 275 5.80 -6.49 -17.12
N GLU A 276 6.70 -7.44 -16.94
CA GLU A 276 6.38 -8.83 -16.65
C GLU A 276 6.16 -8.97 -15.13
N GLU A 277 5.01 -8.52 -14.65
CA GLU A 277 4.67 -8.60 -13.24
C GLU A 277 3.35 -9.34 -13.01
N LEU A 278 3.27 -9.95 -11.84
CA LEU A 278 2.05 -10.44 -11.23
C LEU A 278 1.42 -9.33 -10.39
N PRO A 279 0.13 -9.44 -10.01
CA PRO A 279 -0.53 -8.48 -9.15
C PRO A 279 0.32 -8.06 -7.96
N SER A 280 0.41 -6.77 -7.74
CA SER A 280 1.05 -6.14 -6.59
C SER A 280 0.30 -4.88 -6.15
N TRP A 281 0.52 -4.46 -4.91
CA TRP A 281 -0.19 -3.36 -4.27
C TRP A 281 0.74 -2.25 -3.80
N GLY A 282 2.05 -2.39 -4.02
CA GLY A 282 3.06 -1.40 -3.64
C GLY A 282 2.83 -0.05 -4.33
N THR A 283 2.97 1.03 -3.59
CA THR A 283 3.00 2.38 -4.16
C THR A 283 4.42 2.66 -4.67
N PRO A 284 4.59 3.20 -5.89
CA PRO A 284 5.91 3.57 -6.39
C PRO A 284 6.49 4.74 -5.59
N THR A 285 7.82 4.87 -5.57
CA THR A 285 8.50 5.98 -4.92
C THR A 285 9.50 6.61 -5.86
N VAL A 286 9.49 7.94 -5.99
CA VAL A 286 10.57 8.69 -6.65
C VAL A 286 11.38 9.41 -5.61
N VAL A 287 12.70 9.23 -5.67
CA VAL A 287 13.66 9.86 -4.76
C VAL A 287 14.79 10.51 -5.55
N THR A 288 15.49 11.46 -4.91
CA THR A 288 16.70 12.04 -5.45
C THR A 288 17.91 11.26 -4.96
N THR A 289 18.65 10.64 -5.88
CA THR A 289 19.93 9.96 -5.61
C THR A 289 21.12 10.83 -6.03
N SER A 290 22.34 10.40 -5.75
CA SER A 290 23.55 11.08 -6.22
C SER A 290 23.68 11.12 -7.75
N ALA A 291 22.98 10.21 -8.47
CA ALA A 291 22.97 10.13 -9.93
C ALA A 291 21.75 10.80 -10.58
N GLY A 292 20.88 11.44 -9.80
CA GLY A 292 19.63 12.05 -10.25
C GLY A 292 18.39 11.38 -9.66
N ALA A 293 17.23 11.70 -10.20
CA ALA A 293 15.98 11.12 -9.74
C ALA A 293 15.85 9.65 -10.15
N MET A 294 15.29 8.83 -9.27
CA MET A 294 15.04 7.41 -9.51
C MET A 294 13.64 7.03 -9.03
N LEU A 295 12.88 6.42 -9.90
CA LEU A 295 11.60 5.79 -9.59
C LEU A 295 11.87 4.33 -9.21
N VAL A 296 11.37 3.89 -8.06
CA VAL A 296 11.48 2.49 -7.63
C VAL A 296 10.10 1.91 -7.37
N THR A 297 9.89 0.71 -7.88
CA THR A 297 8.66 -0.08 -7.70
C THR A 297 8.97 -1.38 -6.98
N ASN A 298 8.07 -1.81 -6.12
CA ASN A 298 8.12 -3.11 -5.46
C ASN A 298 6.99 -3.99 -6.01
N ALA A 299 7.32 -5.15 -6.56
CA ALA A 299 6.35 -6.03 -7.19
C ALA A 299 6.67 -7.51 -6.99
N SER A 300 5.75 -8.38 -7.44
CA SER A 300 5.75 -9.81 -7.10
C SER A 300 6.86 -10.61 -7.80
N ASN A 301 7.29 -10.22 -8.99
CA ASN A 301 8.40 -10.89 -9.69
C ASN A 301 9.72 -10.16 -9.46
N PHE A 302 9.71 -8.83 -9.65
CA PHE A 302 10.92 -8.02 -9.53
C PHE A 302 10.65 -6.69 -8.83
N ILE A 303 11.59 -6.28 -8.03
CA ILE A 303 11.79 -4.88 -7.65
C ILE A 303 12.53 -4.23 -8.81
N ARG A 304 12.10 -3.03 -9.25
CA ARG A 304 12.74 -2.33 -10.37
C ARG A 304 12.98 -0.86 -10.09
N GLY A 305 14.10 -0.37 -10.59
CA GLY A 305 14.42 1.04 -10.66
C GLY A 305 14.28 1.56 -12.08
N TYR A 306 13.69 2.73 -12.25
CA TYR A 306 13.46 3.40 -13.54
C TYR A 306 13.94 4.83 -13.52
N ASP A 307 14.24 5.34 -14.71
CA ASP A 307 14.28 6.77 -14.96
C ASP A 307 12.84 7.32 -14.94
N PRO A 308 12.50 8.20 -14.00
CA PRO A 308 11.12 8.67 -13.86
C PRO A 308 10.66 9.58 -15.01
N GLN A 309 11.58 10.18 -15.78
CA GLN A 309 11.23 11.02 -16.93
C GLN A 309 10.81 10.22 -18.16
N THR A 310 11.41 9.04 -18.34
CA THR A 310 11.27 8.25 -19.57
C THR A 310 10.60 6.91 -19.37
N GLY A 311 10.49 6.43 -18.12
CA GLY A 311 10.02 5.08 -17.80
C GLY A 311 11.01 3.97 -18.18
N ARG A 312 12.26 4.32 -18.57
CA ARG A 312 13.29 3.33 -18.92
C ARG A 312 13.78 2.61 -17.67
N GLU A 313 13.75 1.27 -17.70
CA GLU A 313 14.31 0.44 -16.62
C GLU A 313 15.84 0.64 -16.52
N LEU A 314 16.32 0.84 -15.30
CA LEU A 314 17.73 1.04 -14.96
C LEU A 314 18.32 -0.21 -14.32
N TRP A 315 17.53 -0.86 -13.46
CA TRP A 315 17.92 -2.08 -12.78
C TRP A 315 16.68 -2.88 -12.33
N LYS A 316 16.91 -4.17 -12.08
CA LYS A 316 15.92 -5.07 -11.48
C LYS A 316 16.56 -6.02 -10.46
N LEU A 317 15.74 -6.48 -9.50
CA LEU A 317 16.11 -7.43 -8.45
C LEU A 317 15.01 -8.46 -8.27
N GLY A 318 15.31 -9.72 -8.51
CA GLY A 318 14.41 -10.84 -8.22
C GLY A 318 14.43 -11.26 -6.74
N GLY A 319 13.47 -12.10 -6.35
CA GLY A 319 13.39 -12.68 -5.01
C GLY A 319 12.40 -12.01 -4.06
N SER A 320 11.52 -11.16 -4.56
CA SER A 320 10.35 -10.69 -3.81
C SER A 320 9.40 -11.85 -3.47
N SER A 321 8.61 -11.68 -2.41
CA SER A 321 7.46 -12.56 -2.20
C SER A 321 6.34 -12.23 -3.20
N LYS A 322 5.45 -13.16 -3.41
CA LYS A 322 4.21 -12.88 -4.16
C LYS A 322 3.29 -11.93 -3.37
N ILE A 323 2.37 -11.26 -4.05
CA ILE A 323 1.36 -10.39 -3.41
C ILE A 323 2.03 -9.28 -2.59
N THR A 324 2.88 -8.51 -3.25
CA THR A 324 3.72 -7.48 -2.63
C THR A 324 2.90 -6.21 -2.36
N ALA A 325 2.95 -5.70 -1.13
CA ALA A 325 2.25 -4.48 -0.72
C ALA A 325 3.15 -3.35 -0.19
N PRO A 326 4.27 -3.61 0.51
CA PRO A 326 5.11 -2.54 1.04
C PRO A 326 5.73 -1.66 -0.05
N THR A 327 5.81 -0.38 0.24
CA THR A 327 6.40 0.66 -0.63
C THR A 327 7.92 0.72 -0.43
N PRO A 328 8.74 0.94 -1.49
CA PRO A 328 10.16 1.24 -1.34
C PRO A 328 10.39 2.51 -0.54
N VAL A 329 11.32 2.51 0.40
CA VAL A 329 11.73 3.70 1.16
C VAL A 329 13.22 3.94 1.01
N PHE A 330 13.65 5.21 1.07
CA PHE A 330 15.02 5.61 0.78
C PHE A 330 15.57 6.55 1.82
N LYS A 331 16.84 6.32 2.21
CA LYS A 331 17.60 7.23 3.05
C LYS A 331 19.10 6.94 2.91
N ASP A 332 19.91 7.98 2.96
CA ASP A 332 21.38 7.90 3.01
C ASP A 332 21.99 7.00 1.92
N GLY A 333 21.45 7.09 0.68
CA GLY A 333 21.93 6.31 -0.46
C GLY A 333 21.45 4.84 -0.51
N LEU A 334 20.54 4.45 0.37
CA LEU A 334 20.05 3.08 0.52
C LEU A 334 18.52 3.01 0.37
N PHE A 335 18.06 2.13 -0.53
CA PHE A 335 16.67 1.74 -0.62
C PHE A 335 16.41 0.55 0.30
N VAL A 336 15.43 0.64 1.18
CA VAL A 336 14.90 -0.48 1.93
C VAL A 336 13.60 -0.93 1.28
N ILE A 337 13.57 -2.17 0.81
CA ILE A 337 12.46 -2.74 0.06
C ILE A 337 12.15 -4.11 0.66
N ALA A 338 10.90 -4.33 1.03
CA ALA A 338 10.51 -5.54 1.72
C ALA A 338 9.19 -6.09 1.19
N SER A 339 9.01 -7.39 1.35
CA SER A 339 7.75 -8.09 1.09
C SER A 339 7.62 -9.28 2.03
N GLY A 340 6.42 -9.79 2.29
CA GLY A 340 6.25 -10.75 3.39
C GLY A 340 5.12 -11.75 3.24
N ARG A 341 4.72 -12.09 2.00
CA ARG A 341 3.80 -13.22 1.79
C ARG A 341 4.53 -14.54 2.00
N GLN A 342 4.13 -15.28 3.03
CA GLN A 342 4.71 -16.59 3.34
C GLN A 342 4.65 -17.55 2.14
N PRO A 343 5.67 -18.42 1.95
CA PRO A 343 6.82 -18.66 2.85
C PRO A 343 7.94 -17.61 2.73
N GLU A 344 7.97 -16.79 1.69
CA GLU A 344 8.99 -15.76 1.48
C GLU A 344 8.66 -14.51 2.33
N GLY A 345 9.70 -13.83 2.76
CA GLY A 345 9.59 -12.58 3.50
C GLY A 345 10.87 -11.79 3.44
N PRO A 346 11.35 -11.41 2.23
CA PRO A 346 12.63 -10.72 2.10
C PRO A 346 12.57 -9.28 2.56
N ILE A 347 13.74 -8.83 3.05
CA ILE A 347 14.11 -7.42 3.15
C ILE A 347 15.39 -7.27 2.33
N PHE A 348 15.39 -6.38 1.36
CA PHE A 348 16.57 -6.02 0.59
C PHE A 348 16.96 -4.58 0.87
N VAL A 349 18.26 -4.33 1.06
CA VAL A 349 18.79 -2.97 1.12
C VAL A 349 19.70 -2.74 -0.08
N VAL A 350 19.16 -2.00 -1.05
CA VAL A 350 19.75 -1.77 -2.36
C VAL A 350 20.47 -0.42 -2.37
N ARG A 351 21.71 -0.40 -2.87
CA ARG A 351 22.46 0.85 -3.02
C ARG A 351 21.92 1.68 -4.19
N GLN A 352 21.95 2.98 -4.05
CA GLN A 352 21.45 3.94 -5.07
C GLN A 352 22.15 3.84 -6.44
N ASN A 353 23.31 3.22 -6.53
CA ASN A 353 24.08 3.05 -7.77
C ASN A 353 23.85 1.71 -8.46
N ALA A 354 22.84 0.93 -8.05
CA ALA A 354 22.44 -0.34 -8.68
C ALA A 354 22.17 -0.16 -10.19
N LYS A 355 22.62 -1.12 -11.01
CA LYS A 355 22.44 -1.13 -12.48
C LYS A 355 22.27 -2.56 -13.00
N GLY A 356 21.43 -2.74 -14.02
CA GLY A 356 21.20 -4.02 -14.64
C GLY A 356 20.47 -5.02 -13.75
N ASP A 357 20.71 -6.31 -13.90
CA ASP A 357 20.14 -7.33 -13.04
C ASP A 357 21.03 -7.52 -11.80
N VAL A 358 20.51 -7.14 -10.65
CA VAL A 358 21.22 -7.20 -9.35
C VAL A 358 20.70 -8.33 -8.46
N THR A 359 19.99 -9.29 -9.04
CA THR A 359 19.47 -10.46 -8.33
C THR A 359 20.61 -11.22 -7.64
N LEU A 360 20.42 -11.49 -6.36
CA LEU A 360 21.43 -12.20 -5.56
C LEU A 360 21.58 -13.66 -6.03
N ALA A 361 22.81 -14.10 -6.17
CA ALA A 361 23.10 -15.51 -6.37
C ALA A 361 22.61 -16.35 -5.16
N ALA A 362 22.26 -17.60 -5.40
CA ALA A 362 21.76 -18.50 -4.36
C ALA A 362 22.66 -18.54 -3.13
N GLY A 363 22.07 -18.36 -1.95
CA GLY A 363 22.77 -18.36 -0.66
C GLY A 363 23.54 -17.08 -0.33
N LYS A 364 23.57 -16.07 -1.22
CA LYS A 364 24.18 -14.78 -0.92
C LYS A 364 23.18 -13.84 -0.25
N THR A 365 23.67 -13.03 0.65
CA THR A 365 22.87 -12.01 1.39
C THR A 365 23.29 -10.58 1.06
N ASN A 366 24.35 -10.40 0.27
CA ASN A 366 24.86 -9.11 -0.17
C ASN A 366 25.58 -9.23 -1.53
N SER A 367 25.82 -8.10 -2.16
CA SER A 367 26.61 -7.93 -3.38
C SER A 367 27.11 -6.49 -3.46
N GLU A 368 27.76 -6.11 -4.58
CA GLU A 368 28.11 -4.73 -4.83
C GLU A 368 26.88 -3.79 -4.81
N ALA A 369 25.74 -4.24 -5.38
CA ALA A 369 24.50 -3.46 -5.42
C ALA A 369 23.63 -3.63 -4.16
N ILE A 370 23.74 -4.76 -3.46
CA ILE A 370 22.92 -5.07 -2.27
C ILE A 370 23.79 -4.96 -1.02
N ALA A 371 23.49 -3.97 -0.18
CA ALA A 371 24.22 -3.76 1.06
C ALA A 371 24.06 -4.96 2.02
N TRP A 372 22.82 -5.40 2.20
CA TRP A 372 22.44 -6.59 2.94
C TRP A 372 21.03 -7.04 2.61
N SER A 373 20.68 -8.26 2.97
CA SER A 373 19.34 -8.81 2.86
C SER A 373 18.98 -9.76 3.99
N ARG A 374 17.69 -9.96 4.21
CA ARG A 374 17.08 -10.96 5.11
C ARG A 374 15.98 -11.68 4.35
N ILE A 375 15.92 -13.00 4.38
CA ILE A 375 15.02 -13.78 3.54
C ILE A 375 13.65 -14.10 4.15
N ALA A 376 13.48 -13.93 5.47
CA ALA A 376 12.26 -14.34 6.17
C ALA A 376 11.83 -13.36 7.28
N ARG A 377 12.03 -12.07 7.07
CA ARG A 377 11.78 -11.02 8.08
C ARG A 377 10.93 -9.87 7.57
N GLY A 378 10.61 -9.86 6.28
CA GLY A 378 9.83 -8.80 5.64
C GLY A 378 8.38 -8.79 6.11
N PRO A 379 7.77 -7.61 6.17
CA PRO A 379 6.36 -7.41 6.53
C PRO A 379 5.45 -7.70 5.33
N TYR A 380 4.25 -8.19 5.60
CA TYR A 380 3.26 -8.46 4.54
C TYR A 380 2.59 -7.17 4.04
N MET A 381 2.09 -6.33 4.93
CA MET A 381 1.35 -5.10 4.58
C MET A 381 2.11 -3.81 4.94
N PRO A 382 2.58 -3.62 6.19
CA PRO A 382 3.20 -2.35 6.58
C PRO A 382 4.51 -2.09 5.83
N THR A 383 4.69 -0.88 5.35
CA THR A 383 5.96 -0.42 4.78
C THR A 383 6.98 -0.18 5.90
N PRO A 384 8.24 -0.63 5.77
CA PRO A 384 9.30 -0.31 6.71
C PRO A 384 9.50 1.18 6.93
N LEU A 385 10.04 1.57 8.08
CA LEU A 385 10.39 2.94 8.38
C LEU A 385 11.91 3.06 8.55
N ILE A 386 12.54 3.95 7.78
CA ILE A 386 13.93 4.33 8.02
C ILE A 386 13.94 5.56 8.91
N TYR A 387 14.46 5.43 10.13
CA TYR A 387 14.45 6.53 11.06
C TYR A 387 15.67 6.49 12.00
N ARG A 388 16.40 7.59 12.10
CA ARG A 388 17.58 7.75 12.96
C ARG A 388 18.62 6.63 12.80
N GLY A 389 18.96 6.29 11.55
CA GLY A 389 19.96 5.27 11.21
C GLY A 389 19.52 3.81 11.37
N LEU A 390 18.26 3.58 11.73
CA LEU A 390 17.68 2.25 11.87
C LEU A 390 16.57 2.03 10.85
N VAL A 391 16.36 0.74 10.49
CA VAL A 391 15.24 0.24 9.73
C VAL A 391 14.29 -0.44 10.70
N TYR A 392 13.09 0.09 10.84
CA TYR A 392 12.04 -0.50 11.65
C TYR A 392 11.06 -1.27 10.78
N VAL A 393 10.81 -2.51 11.14
CA VAL A 393 9.94 -3.43 10.40
C VAL A 393 8.82 -3.89 11.31
N LEU A 394 7.60 -3.45 11.01
CA LEU A 394 6.38 -3.88 11.68
C LEU A 394 5.73 -4.98 10.87
N ASN A 395 5.71 -6.19 11.38
CA ASN A 395 4.98 -7.28 10.77
C ASN A 395 3.48 -7.20 11.12
N ASN A 396 2.64 -7.67 10.22
CA ASN A 396 1.19 -7.66 10.43
C ASN A 396 0.73 -8.46 11.66
N ASN A 397 1.56 -9.39 12.16
CA ASN A 397 1.31 -10.16 13.38
C ASN A 397 1.89 -9.52 14.67
N GLY A 398 2.30 -8.25 14.61
CA GLY A 398 2.82 -7.49 15.75
C GLY A 398 4.25 -7.80 16.16
N ILE A 399 5.02 -8.51 15.34
CA ILE A 399 6.48 -8.57 15.52
C ILE A 399 7.05 -7.25 15.00
N PHE A 400 7.86 -6.60 15.82
CA PHE A 400 8.51 -5.34 15.54
C PHE A 400 10.03 -5.49 15.66
N ASP A 401 10.70 -5.39 14.53
CA ASP A 401 12.14 -5.54 14.42
C ASP A 401 12.81 -4.20 14.16
N ALA A 402 14.04 -4.02 14.66
CA ALA A 402 14.91 -2.91 14.29
C ALA A 402 16.27 -3.44 13.83
N TYR A 403 16.75 -2.90 12.72
CA TYR A 403 18.04 -3.23 12.12
C TYR A 403 18.85 -1.97 11.90
N ASN A 404 20.19 -2.05 12.01
CA ASN A 404 21.07 -1.00 11.55
C ASN A 404 20.92 -0.83 10.03
N LEU A 405 20.70 0.40 9.55
CA LEU A 405 20.45 0.67 8.11
C LEU A 405 21.64 0.24 7.24
N GLY A 406 22.88 0.53 7.66
CA GLY A 406 24.07 0.26 6.85
C GLY A 406 24.53 -1.19 6.88
N THR A 407 24.43 -1.87 8.04
CA THR A 407 25.01 -3.21 8.26
C THR A 407 23.98 -4.33 8.24
N GLY A 408 22.70 -4.03 8.48
CA GLY A 408 21.64 -5.04 8.64
C GLY A 408 21.72 -5.80 9.96
N GLU A 409 22.56 -5.39 10.89
CA GLU A 409 22.62 -5.99 12.22
C GLU A 409 21.29 -5.80 12.95
N GLU A 410 20.76 -6.90 13.52
CA GLU A 410 19.54 -6.87 14.31
C GLU A 410 19.83 -6.16 15.65
N VAL A 411 19.15 -5.04 15.87
CA VAL A 411 19.28 -4.24 17.09
C VAL A 411 18.36 -4.78 18.18
N TYR A 412 17.12 -5.08 17.83
CA TYR A 412 16.17 -5.78 18.68
C TYR A 412 15.04 -6.40 17.85
N ARG A 413 14.38 -7.39 18.48
CA ARG A 413 13.14 -8.00 18.01
C ARG A 413 12.16 -8.06 19.18
N GLN A 414 10.99 -7.47 19.00
CA GLN A 414 9.99 -7.35 20.04
C GLN A 414 8.62 -7.76 19.51
N ARG A 415 7.86 -8.49 20.33
CA ARG A 415 6.43 -8.69 20.11
C ARG A 415 5.68 -7.57 20.81
N LEU A 416 4.84 -6.84 20.04
CA LEU A 416 3.96 -5.84 20.62
C LEU A 416 2.89 -6.50 21.47
N PRO A 417 2.48 -5.91 22.60
CA PRO A 417 1.29 -6.35 23.33
C PRO A 417 0.02 -6.05 22.50
N ASN A 418 -1.05 -6.79 22.77
CA ASN A 418 -2.38 -6.55 22.19
C ASN A 418 -2.40 -6.46 20.67
N ILE A 419 -1.92 -7.52 20.01
CA ILE A 419 -1.86 -7.55 18.53
C ILE A 419 -3.25 -7.62 17.87
N GLY A 420 -4.29 -8.04 18.58
CA GLY A 420 -5.69 -8.09 18.10
C GLY A 420 -5.83 -8.61 16.68
N SER A 421 -6.45 -7.80 15.83
CA SER A 421 -6.61 -8.08 14.39
C SER A 421 -5.33 -7.86 13.56
N GLY A 422 -4.27 -7.30 14.14
CA GLY A 422 -2.98 -7.09 13.50
C GLY A 422 -2.74 -5.67 12.99
N PHE A 423 -1.80 -5.55 12.03
CA PHE A 423 -1.31 -4.28 11.52
C PHE A 423 -1.33 -4.25 9.98
N SER A 424 -2.00 -3.27 9.43
CA SER A 424 -1.96 -2.93 7.99
C SER A 424 -1.36 -1.54 7.74
N ALA A 425 -1.60 -0.59 8.63
CA ALA A 425 -1.01 0.73 8.57
C ALA A 425 0.51 0.69 8.76
N SER A 426 1.22 1.53 8.02
CA SER A 426 2.67 1.64 8.13
C SER A 426 3.09 2.51 9.31
N PRO A 427 4.23 2.22 9.96
CA PRO A 427 4.81 3.10 10.98
C PRO A 427 5.10 4.50 10.45
N VAL A 428 4.90 5.52 11.28
CA VAL A 428 5.33 6.90 11.01
C VAL A 428 6.17 7.44 12.17
N GLY A 429 7.16 8.28 11.86
CA GLY A 429 8.15 8.78 12.82
C GLY A 429 8.15 10.29 12.98
N ALA A 430 8.28 10.78 14.21
CA ALA A 430 8.45 12.19 14.53
C ALA A 430 9.19 12.38 15.87
N ASP A 431 10.13 13.30 15.94
CA ASP A 431 10.78 13.78 17.17
C ASP A 431 11.27 12.65 18.10
N GLY A 432 11.87 11.61 17.51
CA GLY A 432 12.39 10.47 18.26
C GLY A 432 11.31 9.46 18.68
N LYS A 433 10.11 9.56 18.16
CA LYS A 433 9.00 8.64 18.42
C LYS A 433 8.51 7.99 17.13
N ILE A 434 7.94 6.80 17.28
CA ILE A 434 7.32 6.04 16.20
C ILE A 434 5.88 5.72 16.63
N TYR A 435 4.94 5.95 15.72
CA TYR A 435 3.51 5.71 15.91
C TYR A 435 3.11 4.48 15.10
N LEU A 436 2.58 3.47 15.78
CA LEU A 436 2.17 2.17 15.21
C LEU A 436 0.66 2.04 15.38
N SER A 437 -0.05 1.99 14.25
CA SER A 437 -1.53 1.91 14.24
C SER A 437 -1.97 0.47 14.01
N SER A 438 -2.71 -0.12 14.95
CA SER A 438 -3.34 -1.44 14.81
C SER A 438 -4.69 -1.36 14.14
N GLU A 439 -5.14 -2.48 13.57
CA GLU A 439 -6.45 -2.57 12.90
C GLU A 439 -7.62 -2.42 13.88
N ASP A 440 -7.42 -2.75 15.15
CA ASP A 440 -8.44 -2.57 16.20
C ASP A 440 -8.58 -1.10 16.64
N GLY A 441 -7.75 -0.21 16.08
CA GLY A 441 -7.84 1.23 16.36
C GLY A 441 -6.96 1.71 17.50
N GLU A 442 -5.98 0.93 17.92
CA GLU A 442 -4.98 1.39 18.87
C GLU A 442 -3.78 2.02 18.14
N ILE A 443 -3.31 3.17 18.65
CA ILE A 443 -2.04 3.76 18.22
C ILE A 443 -1.03 3.67 19.36
N SER A 444 -0.06 2.81 19.22
CA SER A 444 1.08 2.70 20.14
C SER A 444 2.14 3.73 19.79
N VAL A 445 2.65 4.42 20.80
CA VAL A 445 3.78 5.35 20.69
C VAL A 445 5.00 4.71 21.33
N ILE A 446 6.06 4.59 20.57
CA ILE A 446 7.34 3.99 21.03
C ILE A 446 8.50 4.96 20.81
N SER A 447 9.56 4.83 21.60
CA SER A 447 10.80 5.56 21.36
C SER A 447 11.55 4.99 20.17
N ALA A 448 12.01 5.84 19.26
CA ALA A 448 12.98 5.46 18.25
C ALA A 448 14.39 5.34 18.90
N GLY A 449 15.14 4.28 18.58
CA GLY A 449 16.49 4.08 19.11
C GLY A 449 16.83 2.60 19.22
N THR A 450 17.95 2.32 19.89
CA THR A 450 18.53 0.98 19.99
C THR A 450 17.87 0.10 21.04
N LYS A 451 16.95 0.64 21.83
CA LYS A 451 16.19 -0.10 22.85
C LYS A 451 14.69 0.11 22.61
N PHE A 452 13.94 -0.99 22.55
CA PHE A 452 12.47 -0.90 22.53
C PHE A 452 11.94 -0.31 23.83
N THR A 453 11.17 0.77 23.73
CA THR A 453 10.47 1.40 24.86
C THR A 453 9.12 1.88 24.41
N GLN A 454 8.06 1.29 24.95
CA GLN A 454 6.70 1.75 24.70
C GLN A 454 6.37 2.91 25.66
N ILE A 455 5.96 4.03 25.08
CA ILE A 455 5.61 5.26 25.81
C ILE A 455 4.13 5.23 26.22
N SER A 456 3.27 4.85 25.28
CA SER A 456 1.82 4.82 25.49
C SER A 456 1.12 3.95 24.44
N THR A 457 -0.16 3.65 24.71
CA THR A 457 -1.15 3.15 23.75
C THR A 457 -2.40 4.00 23.85
N ASN A 458 -2.96 4.39 22.72
CA ASN A 458 -4.09 5.31 22.62
C ASN A 458 -5.20 4.68 21.79
N ASP A 459 -6.39 4.51 22.37
CA ASP A 459 -7.56 3.93 21.70
C ASP A 459 -8.29 5.00 20.89
N MET A 460 -8.52 4.71 19.60
CA MET A 460 -9.30 5.57 18.69
C MET A 460 -10.79 5.23 18.70
N GLY A 461 -11.17 4.09 19.30
CA GLY A 461 -12.56 3.62 19.41
C GLY A 461 -13.17 3.13 18.08
N GLU A 462 -12.37 3.02 17.03
CA GLU A 462 -12.80 2.59 15.69
C GLU A 462 -11.65 1.88 14.99
N THR A 463 -11.97 0.93 14.11
CA THR A 463 -10.98 0.27 13.23
C THR A 463 -10.16 1.29 12.46
N LEU A 464 -8.84 1.08 12.42
CA LEU A 464 -7.88 1.96 11.78
C LEU A 464 -6.95 1.15 10.85
N MET A 465 -7.11 1.34 9.54
CA MET A 465 -6.34 0.65 8.51
C MET A 465 -5.40 1.59 7.74
N ALA A 466 -5.70 2.89 7.78
CA ALA A 466 -4.94 3.91 7.06
C ALA A 466 -3.68 4.33 7.83
N THR A 467 -2.61 4.57 7.10
CA THR A 467 -1.38 5.16 7.67
C THR A 467 -1.64 6.64 8.01
N PRO A 468 -1.32 7.10 9.23
CA PRO A 468 -1.49 8.50 9.61
C PRO A 468 -0.62 9.46 8.80
N ALA A 469 -1.08 10.71 8.65
CA ALA A 469 -0.29 11.82 8.12
C ALA A 469 0.17 12.75 9.26
N LEU A 470 1.34 13.39 9.07
CA LEU A 470 1.94 14.28 10.07
C LEU A 470 2.11 15.68 9.47
N SER A 471 1.61 16.71 10.16
CA SER A 471 1.75 18.09 9.69
C SER A 471 1.63 19.09 10.83
N GLU A 472 2.62 19.96 11.00
CA GLU A 472 2.58 21.13 11.87
C GLU A 472 2.07 20.85 13.29
N GLY A 473 2.62 19.82 13.92
CA GLY A 473 2.27 19.45 15.30
C GLY A 473 1.03 18.60 15.45
N VAL A 474 0.45 18.11 14.35
CA VAL A 474 -0.79 17.33 14.34
C VAL A 474 -0.59 16.01 13.63
N LEU A 475 -1.05 14.93 14.25
CA LEU A 475 -1.21 13.61 13.64
C LEU A 475 -2.65 13.50 13.14
N TYR A 476 -2.80 13.25 11.84
CA TYR A 476 -4.10 13.06 11.20
C TYR A 476 -4.32 11.57 10.98
N ALA A 477 -5.24 11.00 11.75
CA ALA A 477 -5.62 9.59 11.69
C ALA A 477 -6.96 9.41 10.99
N ARG A 478 -7.04 8.48 10.04
CA ARG A 478 -8.29 8.08 9.44
C ARG A 478 -8.71 6.71 9.98
N THR A 479 -9.87 6.68 10.63
CA THR A 479 -10.55 5.46 11.07
C THR A 479 -11.63 5.02 10.07
N ALA A 480 -12.36 3.97 10.37
CA ALA A 480 -13.43 3.46 9.52
C ALA A 480 -14.49 4.51 9.17
N LYS A 481 -14.77 5.44 10.08
CA LYS A 481 -15.86 6.43 9.94
C LYS A 481 -15.38 7.89 9.96
N ASN A 482 -14.24 8.17 10.58
CA ASN A 482 -13.84 9.52 10.90
C ASN A 482 -12.40 9.84 10.45
N VAL A 483 -12.13 11.11 10.26
CA VAL A 483 -10.78 11.69 10.28
C VAL A 483 -10.62 12.46 11.58
N PHE A 484 -9.52 12.23 12.28
CA PHE A 484 -9.15 12.89 13.52
C PHE A 484 -7.91 13.76 13.33
N ALA A 485 -7.91 14.93 13.92
CA ALA A 485 -6.72 15.73 14.15
C ALA A 485 -6.31 15.62 15.63
N ILE A 486 -5.13 15.05 15.85
CA ILE A 486 -4.58 14.78 17.18
C ILE A 486 -3.37 15.67 17.36
N GLY A 487 -3.46 16.61 18.31
CA GLY A 487 -2.44 17.61 18.58
C GLY A 487 -2.55 18.14 20.00
N ARG A 488 -1.51 18.81 20.49
CA ARG A 488 -1.55 19.43 21.81
C ARG A 488 -2.56 20.59 21.80
N LYS A 489 -3.55 20.57 22.68
CA LYS A 489 -4.37 21.74 22.92
C LYS A 489 -3.53 22.80 23.62
N LYS A 490 -3.55 24.02 23.08
CA LYS A 490 -2.91 25.19 23.67
C LYS A 490 -3.68 25.66 24.91
#